data_357f506367806514d89a003aaa24eec5
#
_entry.id   357f506367806514d89a003aaa24eec5
#
_cell.length_a   1.000
_cell.length_b   1.000
_cell.length_c   1.000
_cell.angle_alpha   90.00
_cell.angle_beta   90.00
_cell.angle_gamma   90.00
#
_symmetry.space_group_name_H-M   'P 1'
#
loop_
_entity.id
_entity.type
_entity.pdbx_description
1 polymer ?
#
loop_
_entity_poly.entity_id
_entity_poly.type
_entity_poly.pdbx_seq_one_letter_code
_entity_poly.pdbx_strand_id
1 'polypeptide(L)'
;MAINPGKRFENDFQKSIDRENIFLHRLKDGSTRTGANGEMVRLKNRNLCDFILYRDGQLVLVELKSFLGKSMAFSNIKSNVDEQMTFLYDLQKETEKNGVKAYMVLNFRDLEETYAVPVSKFYEHYKNTTKASINIAEVKEIGTLLEQEKKRISFKYNINSLFKEETWQKEK
;
A
#
# COMPACT_ATOMS: atom_id res chain seq x y z
N MET A 1 21.68 9.66 11.85
CA MET A 1 21.40 8.59 10.85
C MET A 1 20.24 9.03 9.96
N ALA A 2 20.38 8.95 8.63
CA ALA A 2 19.30 9.26 7.71
C ALA A 2 18.21 8.17 7.82
N ILE A 3 16.95 8.58 8.00
CA ILE A 3 15.82 7.65 8.05
C ILE A 3 15.63 7.05 6.66
N ASN A 4 15.48 5.72 6.57
CA ASN A 4 15.14 5.03 5.32
C ASN A 4 13.89 5.69 4.70
N PRO A 5 13.93 6.07 3.41
CA PRO A 5 12.82 6.78 2.76
C PRO A 5 11.50 6.01 2.76
N GLY A 6 11.52 4.69 2.64
CA GLY A 6 10.33 3.87 2.77
C GLY A 6 9.72 3.99 4.17
N LYS A 7 10.55 3.88 5.21
CA LYS A 7 10.10 4.04 6.61
C LYS A 7 9.60 5.46 6.90
N ARG A 8 10.17 6.47 6.23
CA ARG A 8 9.66 7.85 6.34
C ARG A 8 8.27 7.95 5.75
N PHE A 9 8.04 7.39 4.56
CA PHE A 9 6.73 7.34 3.93
C PHE A 9 5.68 6.64 4.80
N GLU A 10 6.01 5.46 5.36
CA GLU A 10 5.13 4.75 6.30
C GLU A 10 4.76 5.61 7.52
N ASN A 11 5.75 6.32 8.10
CA ASN A 11 5.52 7.18 9.26
C ASN A 11 4.64 8.39 8.91
N ASP A 12 4.86 9.02 7.74
CA ASP A 12 4.07 10.16 7.28
C ASP A 12 2.63 9.73 6.97
N PHE A 13 2.46 8.58 6.32
CA PHE A 13 1.15 7.97 6.07
C PHE A 13 0.43 7.68 7.38
N GLN A 14 1.07 7.01 8.33
CA GLN A 14 0.49 6.69 9.64
C GLN A 14 0.06 7.95 10.41
N LYS A 15 0.88 9.01 10.39
CA LYS A 15 0.55 10.30 11.04
C LYS A 15 -0.58 11.05 10.36
N SER A 16 -0.87 10.75 9.11
CA SER A 16 -1.96 11.36 8.35
C SER A 16 -3.34 10.79 8.69
N ILE A 17 -3.37 9.66 9.40
CA ILE A 17 -4.62 8.98 9.75
C ILE A 17 -5.27 9.66 10.95
N ASP A 18 -6.51 10.09 10.77
CA ASP A 18 -7.37 10.60 11.84
C ASP A 18 -7.80 9.45 12.76
N ARG A 19 -7.08 9.29 13.87
CA ARG A 19 -7.28 8.20 14.82
C ARG A 19 -8.56 8.30 15.66
N GLU A 20 -9.23 9.43 15.64
CA GLU A 20 -10.53 9.60 16.31
C GLU A 20 -11.65 8.94 15.50
N ASN A 21 -11.54 8.99 14.16
CA ASN A 21 -12.56 8.50 13.24
C ASN A 21 -12.17 7.22 12.47
N ILE A 22 -10.86 6.88 12.42
CA ILE A 22 -10.34 5.74 11.67
C ILE A 22 -9.59 4.81 12.63
N PHE A 23 -10.07 3.57 12.79
CA PHE A 23 -9.28 2.53 13.42
C PHE A 23 -8.06 2.21 12.57
N LEU A 24 -6.89 2.13 13.20
CA LEU A 24 -5.63 1.78 12.55
C LEU A 24 -4.97 0.63 13.29
N HIS A 25 -4.62 -0.41 12.55
CA HIS A 25 -3.68 -1.43 12.98
C HIS A 25 -2.52 -1.53 11.98
N ARG A 26 -1.29 -1.30 12.48
CA ARG A 26 -0.08 -1.53 11.72
C ARG A 26 0.41 -2.95 11.95
N LEU A 27 0.61 -3.68 10.87
CA LEU A 27 1.22 -5.01 10.91
C LEU A 27 2.74 -4.85 11.04
N LYS A 28 3.31 -5.41 12.11
CA LYS A 28 4.75 -5.31 12.39
C LYS A 28 5.52 -6.32 11.56
N ASP A 29 6.60 -5.87 10.93
CA ASP A 29 7.61 -6.78 10.37
C ASP A 29 8.15 -7.71 11.46
N GLY A 30 8.57 -8.93 11.04
CA GLY A 30 8.97 -9.98 11.96
C GLY A 30 9.88 -9.53 13.09
N SER A 31 9.63 -10.05 14.28
CA SER A 31 10.45 -9.80 15.47
C SER A 31 11.74 -10.61 15.44
N THR A 32 12.81 -10.06 16.00
CA THR A 32 14.03 -10.80 16.27
C THR A 32 13.87 -11.46 17.65
N ARG A 33 14.08 -12.78 17.74
CA ARG A 33 14.14 -13.50 19.01
C ARG A 33 15.57 -14.01 19.21
N THR A 34 16.02 -14.00 20.46
CA THR A 34 17.23 -14.69 20.86
C THR A 34 16.88 -16.18 20.96
N GLY A 35 17.49 -17.01 20.12
CA GLY A 35 17.38 -18.46 20.20
C GLY A 35 18.03 -19.03 21.46
N ALA A 36 17.81 -20.31 21.75
CA ALA A 36 18.33 -20.99 22.96
C ALA A 36 19.87 -20.93 23.07
N ASN A 37 20.57 -20.77 21.95
CA ASN A 37 22.03 -20.69 21.87
C ASN A 37 22.58 -19.27 21.82
N GLY A 38 21.77 -18.22 22.14
CA GLY A 38 22.18 -16.83 22.04
C GLY A 38 22.16 -16.26 20.61
N GLU A 39 21.76 -17.03 19.62
CA GLU A 39 21.66 -16.60 18.24
C GLU A 39 20.45 -15.66 18.06
N MET A 40 20.65 -14.61 17.26
CA MET A 40 19.56 -13.71 16.85
C MET A 40 18.77 -14.32 15.69
N VAL A 41 17.66 -14.97 15.99
CA VAL A 41 16.77 -15.55 15.00
C VAL A 41 15.73 -14.52 14.57
N ARG A 42 15.75 -14.14 13.28
CA ARG A 42 14.74 -13.27 12.71
C ARG A 42 13.52 -14.10 12.31
N LEU A 43 12.43 -13.95 13.05
CA LEU A 43 11.15 -14.52 12.68
C LEU A 43 10.59 -13.67 11.52
N LYS A 44 10.50 -14.26 10.33
CA LYS A 44 9.84 -13.63 9.19
C LYS A 44 8.33 -13.75 9.37
N ASN A 45 7.67 -12.69 9.84
CA ASN A 45 6.23 -12.62 9.70
C ASN A 45 5.91 -12.28 8.24
N ARG A 46 5.12 -13.11 7.60
CA ARG A 46 4.55 -12.80 6.28
C ARG A 46 3.30 -11.96 6.52
N ASN A 47 3.48 -10.66 6.63
CA ASN A 47 2.34 -9.75 6.67
C ASN A 47 1.75 -9.61 5.26
N LEU A 48 0.45 -9.57 5.19
CA LEU A 48 -0.29 -9.39 3.94
C LEU A 48 -0.19 -7.96 3.39
N CYS A 49 -0.12 -6.99 4.32
CA CYS A 49 -0.06 -5.57 4.04
C CYS A 49 0.64 -4.84 5.20
N ASP A 50 0.87 -3.55 5.06
CA ASP A 50 1.49 -2.72 6.11
C ASP A 50 0.45 -2.23 7.13
N PHE A 51 -0.77 -1.90 6.67
CA PHE A 51 -1.82 -1.31 7.51
C PHE A 51 -3.20 -1.91 7.25
N ILE A 52 -3.95 -2.06 8.33
CA ILE A 52 -5.39 -2.34 8.32
C ILE A 52 -6.08 -1.09 8.85
N LEU A 53 -7.02 -0.55 8.07
CA LEU A 53 -7.83 0.60 8.44
C LEU A 53 -9.30 0.17 8.47
N TYR A 54 -10.08 0.73 9.41
CA TYR A 54 -11.52 0.49 9.45
C TYR A 54 -12.25 1.78 9.80
N ARG A 55 -13.35 2.06 9.07
CA ARG A 55 -14.27 3.16 9.32
C ARG A 55 -15.64 2.86 8.69
N ASP A 56 -16.70 3.14 9.41
CA ASP A 56 -18.09 3.11 8.91
C ASP A 56 -18.46 1.83 8.15
N GLY A 57 -18.07 0.67 8.71
CA GLY A 57 -18.34 -0.62 8.07
C GLY A 57 -17.37 -1.01 6.95
N GLN A 58 -16.43 -0.14 6.58
CA GLN A 58 -15.45 -0.40 5.53
C GLN A 58 -14.09 -0.79 6.11
N LEU A 59 -13.59 -1.94 5.70
CA LEU A 59 -12.24 -2.42 5.99
C LEU A 59 -11.32 -2.13 4.79
N VAL A 60 -10.21 -1.46 5.03
CA VAL A 60 -9.23 -1.10 4.01
C VAL A 60 -7.87 -1.67 4.37
N LEU A 61 -7.31 -2.50 3.48
CA LEU A 61 -5.97 -3.05 3.57
C LEU A 61 -5.02 -2.22 2.72
N VAL A 62 -3.87 -1.84 3.27
CA VAL A 62 -2.93 -0.93 2.58
C VAL A 62 -1.52 -1.48 2.61
N GLU A 63 -0.94 -1.68 1.44
CA GLU A 63 0.48 -1.94 1.23
C GLU A 63 1.15 -0.69 0.68
N LEU A 64 2.22 -0.22 1.34
CA LEU A 64 2.95 1.00 0.96
C LEU A 64 4.23 0.68 0.21
N LYS A 65 4.45 1.36 -0.90
CA LYS A 65 5.71 1.30 -1.64
C LYS A 65 6.20 2.70 -1.97
N SER A 66 7.47 2.98 -1.66
CA SER A 66 8.11 4.27 -1.95
C SER A 66 9.43 4.03 -2.70
N PHE A 67 9.63 4.71 -3.81
CA PHE A 67 10.77 4.53 -4.68
C PHE A 67 11.19 5.85 -5.35
N LEU A 68 12.39 5.85 -5.94
CA LEU A 68 12.91 6.94 -6.75
C LEU A 68 12.59 6.71 -8.23
N GLY A 69 12.50 7.81 -8.99
CA GLY A 69 12.26 7.77 -10.42
C GLY A 69 10.78 7.63 -10.79
N LYS A 70 10.54 7.35 -12.07
CA LYS A 70 9.22 7.32 -12.69
C LYS A 70 8.66 5.89 -12.88
N SER A 71 9.36 4.88 -12.40
CA SER A 71 9.01 3.48 -12.58
C SER A 71 9.31 2.68 -11.32
N MET A 72 8.43 1.73 -10.99
CA MET A 72 8.64 0.76 -9.93
C MET A 72 8.91 -0.62 -10.54
N ALA A 73 10.08 -1.20 -10.28
CA ALA A 73 10.36 -2.58 -10.67
C ALA A 73 9.48 -3.55 -9.84
N PHE A 74 8.88 -4.53 -10.49
CA PHE A 74 8.07 -5.54 -9.79
C PHE A 74 8.91 -6.37 -8.82
N SER A 75 10.22 -6.54 -9.05
CA SER A 75 11.13 -7.17 -8.10
C SER A 75 11.24 -6.43 -6.75
N ASN A 76 10.85 -5.15 -6.67
CA ASN A 76 10.80 -4.39 -5.41
C ASN A 76 9.60 -4.78 -4.53
N ILE A 77 8.65 -5.52 -5.08
CA ILE A 77 7.54 -6.11 -4.35
C ILE A 77 8.01 -7.50 -3.89
N LYS A 78 8.92 -7.60 -2.93
CA LYS A 78 9.46 -8.82 -2.28
C LYS A 78 9.55 -10.11 -3.13
N SER A 79 10.42 -11.02 -2.74
CA SER A 79 10.73 -12.31 -3.40
C SER A 79 9.56 -13.30 -3.61
N ASN A 80 8.35 -12.98 -3.16
CA ASN A 80 7.10 -13.73 -3.34
C ASN A 80 5.96 -12.80 -3.76
N VAL A 81 6.19 -12.01 -4.81
CA VAL A 81 5.19 -11.08 -5.38
C VAL A 81 3.89 -11.79 -5.70
N ASP A 82 4.00 -12.92 -6.38
CA ASP A 82 2.82 -13.67 -6.83
C ASP A 82 1.94 -14.13 -5.67
N GLU A 83 2.53 -14.66 -4.59
CA GLU A 83 1.75 -15.10 -3.42
C GLU A 83 1.06 -13.92 -2.71
N GLN A 84 1.77 -12.81 -2.51
CA GLN A 84 1.20 -11.64 -1.83
C GLN A 84 0.10 -10.98 -2.67
N MET A 85 0.36 -10.79 -3.97
CA MET A 85 -0.61 -10.18 -4.86
C MET A 85 -1.83 -11.08 -5.07
N THR A 86 -1.63 -12.37 -5.27
CA THR A 86 -2.73 -13.33 -5.40
C THR A 86 -3.60 -13.32 -4.15
N PHE A 87 -3.00 -13.36 -2.96
CA PHE A 87 -3.76 -13.35 -1.72
C PHE A 87 -4.58 -12.05 -1.55
N LEU A 88 -3.98 -10.88 -1.80
CA LEU A 88 -4.70 -9.60 -1.70
C LEU A 88 -5.81 -9.50 -2.75
N TYR A 89 -5.56 -9.99 -3.96
CA TYR A 89 -6.56 -10.04 -5.03
C TYR A 89 -7.72 -10.96 -4.66
N ASP A 90 -7.43 -12.18 -4.22
CA ASP A 90 -8.45 -13.14 -3.80
C ASP A 90 -9.25 -12.60 -2.62
N LEU A 91 -8.56 -12.03 -1.62
CA LEU A 91 -9.21 -11.42 -0.47
C LEU A 91 -10.15 -10.29 -0.89
N GLN A 92 -9.71 -9.39 -1.76
CA GLN A 92 -10.54 -8.31 -2.26
C GLN A 92 -11.76 -8.87 -3.03
N LYS A 93 -11.55 -9.83 -3.93
CA LYS A 93 -12.62 -10.44 -4.73
C LYS A 93 -13.68 -11.12 -3.86
N GLU A 94 -13.24 -11.90 -2.85
CA GLU A 94 -14.15 -12.60 -1.94
C GLU A 94 -14.87 -11.65 -0.99
N THR A 95 -14.23 -10.55 -0.61
CA THR A 95 -14.71 -9.63 0.44
C THR A 95 -15.27 -8.32 -0.10
N GLU A 96 -15.22 -8.06 -1.40
CA GLU A 96 -15.70 -6.83 -2.03
C GLU A 96 -17.16 -6.50 -1.67
N LYS A 97 -18.02 -7.53 -1.61
CA LYS A 97 -19.42 -7.40 -1.19
C LYS A 97 -19.60 -7.04 0.29
N ASN A 98 -18.56 -7.25 1.09
CA ASN A 98 -18.56 -7.03 2.54
C ASN A 98 -17.87 -5.72 2.94
N GLY A 99 -17.64 -4.80 2.00
CA GLY A 99 -17.03 -3.51 2.26
C GLY A 99 -15.50 -3.56 2.50
N VAL A 100 -14.82 -4.63 2.11
CA VAL A 100 -13.36 -4.73 2.19
C VAL A 100 -12.74 -4.21 0.91
N LYS A 101 -11.73 -3.34 1.06
CA LYS A 101 -10.93 -2.78 -0.03
C LYS A 101 -9.45 -3.08 0.22
N ALA A 102 -8.67 -3.24 -0.84
CA ALA A 102 -7.23 -3.40 -0.74
C ALA A 102 -6.52 -2.50 -1.75
N TYR A 103 -5.51 -1.76 -1.29
CA TYR A 103 -4.75 -0.82 -2.10
C TYR A 103 -3.25 -1.05 -2.01
N MET A 104 -2.60 -0.95 -3.17
CA MET A 104 -1.18 -0.64 -3.28
C MET A 104 -1.05 0.89 -3.32
N VAL A 105 -0.41 1.48 -2.32
CA VAL A 105 -0.15 2.93 -2.29
C VAL A 105 1.28 3.19 -2.73
N LEU A 106 1.41 3.76 -3.93
CA LEU A 106 2.66 3.94 -4.64
C LEU A 106 3.13 5.40 -4.56
N ASN A 107 4.25 5.64 -3.87
CA ASN A 107 4.83 6.97 -3.70
C ASN A 107 6.04 7.17 -4.62
N PHE A 108 5.90 8.06 -5.60
CA PHE A 108 6.94 8.52 -6.52
C PHE A 108 7.64 9.74 -5.92
N ARG A 109 8.70 9.51 -5.15
CA ARG A 109 9.33 10.56 -4.33
C ARG A 109 9.84 11.75 -5.11
N ASP A 110 10.45 11.53 -6.26
CA ASP A 110 11.05 12.60 -7.08
C ASP A 110 9.99 13.50 -7.72
N LEU A 111 8.77 12.96 -7.86
CA LEU A 111 7.64 13.69 -8.43
C LEU A 111 6.73 14.26 -7.36
N GLU A 112 6.96 13.90 -6.10
CA GLU A 112 6.07 14.23 -4.97
C GLU A 112 4.61 13.84 -5.26
N GLU A 113 4.41 12.72 -5.96
CA GLU A 113 3.10 12.17 -6.30
C GLU A 113 2.90 10.81 -5.63
N THR A 114 1.68 10.57 -5.12
CA THR A 114 1.31 9.30 -4.49
C THR A 114 -0.03 8.84 -5.04
N TYR A 115 -0.12 7.55 -5.37
CA TYR A 115 -1.31 6.97 -5.98
C TYR A 115 -1.80 5.79 -5.16
N ALA A 116 -3.11 5.73 -4.90
CA ALA A 116 -3.79 4.57 -4.38
C ALA A 116 -4.29 3.73 -5.56
N VAL A 117 -3.73 2.55 -5.75
CA VAL A 117 -4.09 1.61 -6.82
C VAL A 117 -4.84 0.45 -6.20
N PRO A 118 -6.10 0.17 -6.59
CA PRO A 118 -6.79 -1.03 -6.16
C PRO A 118 -5.97 -2.28 -6.48
N VAL A 119 -5.85 -3.19 -5.54
CA VAL A 119 -5.01 -4.40 -5.71
C VAL A 119 -5.47 -5.23 -6.91
N SER A 120 -6.77 -5.30 -7.19
CA SER A 120 -7.31 -5.99 -8.37
C SER A 120 -6.75 -5.40 -9.67
N LYS A 121 -6.81 -4.07 -9.84
CA LYS A 121 -6.29 -3.39 -11.03
C LYS A 121 -4.77 -3.53 -11.15
N PHE A 122 -4.06 -3.42 -10.01
CA PHE A 122 -2.61 -3.62 -9.99
C PHE A 122 -2.23 -5.05 -10.41
N TYR A 123 -2.94 -6.04 -9.88
CA TYR A 123 -2.70 -7.44 -10.20
C TYR A 123 -3.01 -7.77 -11.66
N GLU A 124 -4.13 -7.28 -12.21
CA GLU A 124 -4.46 -7.42 -13.63
C GLU A 124 -3.38 -6.81 -14.53
N HIS A 125 -2.91 -5.60 -14.22
CA HIS A 125 -1.81 -4.97 -14.95
C HIS A 125 -0.54 -5.83 -14.88
N TYR A 126 -0.18 -6.31 -13.70
CA TYR A 126 0.99 -7.17 -13.49
C TYR A 126 0.92 -8.47 -14.32
N LYS A 127 -0.24 -9.11 -14.39
CA LYS A 127 -0.42 -10.36 -15.15
C LYS A 127 -0.42 -10.17 -16.66
N ASN A 128 -0.90 -9.03 -17.13
CA ASN A 128 -1.08 -8.75 -18.57
C ASN A 128 0.12 -8.05 -19.21
N THR A 129 1.06 -7.52 -18.41
CA THR A 129 2.25 -6.85 -18.93
C THR A 129 3.41 -7.82 -19.13
N THR A 130 4.20 -7.60 -20.19
CA THR A 130 5.49 -8.26 -20.40
C THR A 130 6.66 -7.46 -19.81
N LYS A 131 6.38 -6.28 -19.26
CA LYS A 131 7.39 -5.39 -18.68
C LYS A 131 7.81 -5.88 -17.29
N ALA A 132 9.05 -5.59 -16.91
CA ALA A 132 9.57 -5.88 -15.57
C ALA A 132 9.23 -4.80 -14.52
N SER A 133 8.50 -3.74 -14.92
CA SER A 133 8.16 -2.60 -14.07
C SER A 133 6.86 -1.93 -14.51
N ILE A 134 6.23 -1.21 -13.60
CA ILE A 134 5.12 -0.30 -13.88
C ILE A 134 5.62 1.15 -13.80
N ASN A 135 5.30 1.98 -14.79
CA ASN A 135 5.65 3.40 -14.80
C ASN A 135 4.49 4.26 -14.30
N ILE A 136 4.78 5.55 -14.00
CA ILE A 136 3.79 6.47 -13.45
C ILE A 136 2.61 6.72 -14.40
N ALA A 137 2.80 6.69 -15.72
CA ALA A 137 1.70 6.88 -16.67
C ALA A 137 0.70 5.72 -16.54
N GLU A 138 1.20 4.48 -16.49
CA GLU A 138 0.38 3.29 -16.27
C GLU A 138 -0.31 3.31 -14.89
N VAL A 139 0.38 3.80 -13.85
CA VAL A 139 -0.21 3.95 -12.52
C VAL A 139 -1.34 4.97 -12.52
N LYS A 140 -1.22 6.08 -13.28
CA LYS A 140 -2.28 7.09 -13.43
C LYS A 140 -3.55 6.55 -14.07
N GLU A 141 -3.42 5.56 -14.96
CA GLU A 141 -4.56 4.92 -15.64
C GLU A 141 -5.36 3.99 -14.72
N ILE A 142 -4.68 3.31 -13.78
CA ILE A 142 -5.30 2.28 -12.94
C ILE A 142 -5.51 2.70 -11.49
N GLY A 143 -4.93 3.82 -11.07
CA GLY A 143 -4.97 4.33 -9.69
C GLY A 143 -5.58 5.72 -9.58
N THR A 144 -5.83 6.12 -8.35
CA THR A 144 -6.33 7.47 -8.01
C THR A 144 -5.24 8.24 -7.28
N LEU A 145 -5.03 9.51 -7.64
CA LEU A 145 -4.10 10.39 -6.95
C LEU A 145 -4.53 10.51 -5.48
N LEU A 146 -3.64 10.12 -4.58
CA LEU A 146 -3.79 10.37 -3.15
C LEU A 146 -3.28 11.77 -2.86
N GLU A 147 -4.20 12.72 -2.70
CA GLU A 147 -3.87 14.11 -2.40
C GLU A 147 -2.95 14.19 -1.20
N GLN A 148 -1.91 15.03 -1.31
CA GLN A 148 -0.93 15.20 -0.26
C GLN A 148 -0.55 16.67 -0.10
N GLU A 149 -0.34 17.08 1.15
CA GLU A 149 0.15 18.39 1.52
C GLU A 149 1.60 18.28 1.98
N LYS A 150 2.50 19.02 1.33
CA LYS A 150 3.91 19.08 1.73
C LYS A 150 4.05 19.95 2.98
N LYS A 151 4.59 19.38 4.04
CA LYS A 151 5.06 20.06 5.24
C LYS A 151 6.57 20.28 5.13
N ARG A 152 7.17 21.02 6.05
CA ARG A 152 8.61 21.34 6.01
C ARG A 152 9.52 20.12 5.77
N ILE A 153 9.22 18.97 6.41
CA ILE A 153 10.04 17.76 6.34
C ILE A 153 9.24 16.47 6.13
N SER A 154 7.93 16.54 5.92
CA SER A 154 7.01 15.41 5.84
C SER A 154 5.87 15.71 4.89
N PHE A 155 5.04 14.70 4.63
CA PHE A 155 3.80 14.86 3.88
C PHE A 155 2.60 14.48 4.75
N LYS A 156 1.47 15.17 4.53
CA LYS A 156 0.16 14.79 5.06
C LYS A 156 -0.71 14.32 3.91
N TYR A 157 -1.21 13.08 4.00
CA TYR A 157 -2.01 12.42 2.98
C TYR A 157 -3.50 12.51 3.28
N ASN A 158 -4.34 12.64 2.26
CA ASN A 158 -5.80 12.58 2.39
C ASN A 158 -6.28 11.13 2.45
N ILE A 159 -6.15 10.50 3.60
CA ILE A 159 -6.53 9.09 3.82
C ILE A 159 -8.03 8.85 3.65
N ASN A 160 -8.87 9.87 3.82
CA ASN A 160 -10.31 9.76 3.65
C ASN A 160 -10.72 9.33 2.24
N SER A 161 -9.89 9.61 1.23
CA SER A 161 -10.15 9.21 -0.15
C SER A 161 -10.15 7.69 -0.34
N LEU A 162 -9.46 6.92 0.52
CA LEU A 162 -9.44 5.46 0.46
C LEU A 162 -10.80 4.82 0.84
N PHE A 163 -11.64 5.57 1.56
CA PHE A 163 -12.97 5.11 2.00
C PHE A 163 -14.11 5.59 1.09
N LYS A 164 -13.82 6.53 0.16
CA LYS A 164 -14.85 6.98 -0.79
C LYS A 164 -15.24 5.82 -1.71
N GLU A 165 -16.51 5.69 -1.98
CA GLU A 165 -16.98 4.81 -3.04
C GLU A 165 -16.48 5.37 -4.37
N GLU A 166 -15.85 4.52 -5.20
CA GLU A 166 -15.71 4.81 -6.62
C GLU A 166 -17.16 4.78 -7.17
N THR A 167 -17.71 5.95 -7.43
CA THR A 167 -18.97 6.05 -8.19
C THR A 167 -18.67 5.57 -9.61
N TRP A 168 -18.81 4.27 -9.84
CA TRP A 168 -18.88 3.72 -11.18
C TRP A 168 -20.16 4.29 -11.79
N GLN A 169 -20.04 5.34 -12.58
CA GLN A 169 -21.13 5.70 -13.48
C GLN A 169 -21.26 4.50 -14.43
N LYS A 170 -22.28 3.66 -14.19
CA LYS A 170 -22.78 2.75 -15.20
C LYS A 170 -23.32 3.66 -16.29
N GLU A 171 -22.54 3.90 -17.31
CA GLU A 171 -23.09 4.37 -18.59
C GLU A 171 -24.11 3.32 -19.04
N LYS A 172 -25.37 3.78 -19.13
CA LYS A 172 -26.49 3.02 -19.65
C LYS A 172 -26.41 2.94 -21.17
#